data_0d309a2799bc770fad1dc9057f3b76ac
#
_entry.id   0d309a2799bc770fad1dc9057f3b76ac
#
_cell.length_a   1.000
_cell.length_b   1.000
_cell.length_c   1.000
_cell.angle_alpha   90.00
_cell.angle_beta   90.00
_cell.angle_gamma   90.00
#
_symmetry.space_group_name_H-M   'P 1'
#
loop_
_entity.id
_entity.type
_entity.pdbx_description
1 polymer ?
#
loop_
_entity_poly.entity_id
_entity_poly.type
_entity_poly.pdbx_seq_one_letter_code
_entity_poly.pdbx_strand_id
1 'polypeptide(L)'
;LVYQYHFSNKENKVFLLEIYPNNEAALLHMKNFTGSNWEAEFVENFSIKSASILGKANSKLKKAMEPYTTDFRSDLLGFDRVADQLSKEIINIK
;
A
#
# COMPACT_ATOMS: atom_id res chain seq x y z
N LEU A 1 -2.66 -9.53 -2.91
CA LEU A 1 -3.34 -8.44 -2.21
C LEU A 1 -3.27 -8.63 -0.72
N VAL A 2 -2.77 -7.65 -0.02
CA VAL A 2 -2.68 -7.65 1.43
C VAL A 2 -3.21 -6.33 1.95
N TYR A 3 -3.94 -6.39 3.05
CA TYR A 3 -4.41 -5.22 3.75
C TYR A 3 -4.49 -5.58 5.22
N GLN A 4 -3.50 -5.15 6.00
CA GLN A 4 -3.33 -5.59 7.38
C GLN A 4 -2.99 -4.43 8.30
N TYR A 5 -3.64 -4.40 9.46
CA TYR A 5 -3.31 -3.49 10.54
C TYR A 5 -2.54 -4.25 11.61
N HIS A 6 -1.44 -3.68 12.05
CA HIS A 6 -0.62 -4.23 13.14
C HIS A 6 -0.52 -3.20 14.25
N PHE A 7 -1.03 -3.53 15.41
CA PHE A 7 -1.17 -2.59 16.51
C PHE A 7 -0.16 -2.84 17.62
N SER A 8 0.45 -1.76 18.12
CA SER A 8 1.29 -1.79 19.31
C SER A 8 0.61 -1.06 20.46
N ASN A 9 0.14 -1.81 21.45
CA ASN A 9 -0.45 -1.25 22.65
C ASN A 9 0.52 -0.34 23.40
N LYS A 10 1.77 -0.79 23.49
CA LYS A 10 2.81 -0.08 24.26
C LYS A 10 3.08 1.30 23.69
N GLU A 11 3.11 1.42 22.38
CA GLU A 11 3.45 2.67 21.72
C GLU A 11 2.24 3.44 21.21
N ASN A 12 1.08 2.84 21.29
CA ASN A 12 -0.16 3.37 20.74
C ASN A 12 -0.01 3.75 19.26
N LYS A 13 0.59 2.83 18.51
CA LYS A 13 0.88 2.99 17.08
C LYS A 13 0.28 1.86 16.28
N VAL A 14 -0.08 2.17 15.04
CA VAL A 14 -0.57 1.19 14.09
C VAL A 14 0.32 1.22 12.86
N PHE A 15 0.72 0.04 12.41
CA PHE A 15 1.39 -0.13 11.13
C PHE A 15 0.40 -0.74 10.16
N LEU A 16 0.10 -0.02 9.09
CA LEU A 16 -0.81 -0.49 8.04
C LEU A 16 0.02 -0.95 6.85
N LEU A 17 -0.14 -2.21 6.49
CA LEU A 17 0.52 -2.82 5.35
C LEU A 17 -0.50 -3.09 4.26
N GLU A 18 -0.24 -2.57 3.07
CA GLU A 18 -1.08 -2.79 1.90
C GLU A 18 -0.21 -3.23 0.74
N ILE A 19 -0.59 -4.31 0.07
CA ILE A 19 0.11 -4.82 -1.10
C ILE A 19 -0.90 -5.03 -2.22
N TYR A 20 -0.61 -4.48 -3.38
CA TYR A 20 -1.46 -4.57 -4.56
C TYR A 20 -0.70 -5.21 -5.71
N PRO A 21 -1.39 -5.97 -6.58
CA PRO A 21 -0.73 -6.62 -7.71
C PRO A 21 -0.20 -5.65 -8.75
N ASN A 22 -0.78 -4.46 -8.85
CA ASN A 22 -0.37 -3.46 -9.85
C ASN A 22 -0.86 -2.07 -9.45
N ASN A 23 -0.47 -1.07 -10.24
CA ASN A 23 -0.86 0.32 -9.99
C ASN A 23 -2.37 0.52 -10.10
N GLU A 24 -3.02 -0.14 -11.03
CA GLU A 24 -4.46 0.01 -11.25
C GLU A 24 -5.26 -0.45 -10.04
N ALA A 25 -4.85 -1.54 -9.41
CA ALA A 25 -5.52 -2.03 -8.20
C ALA A 25 -5.35 -1.05 -7.05
N ALA A 26 -4.16 -0.50 -6.88
CA ALA A 26 -3.90 0.51 -5.85
C ALA A 26 -4.72 1.78 -6.10
N LEU A 27 -4.78 2.23 -7.35
CA LEU A 27 -5.57 3.40 -7.73
C LEU A 27 -7.06 3.19 -7.47
N LEU A 28 -7.57 2.00 -7.79
CA LEU A 28 -8.97 1.67 -7.54
C LEU A 28 -9.28 1.72 -6.04
N HIS A 29 -8.38 1.18 -5.22
CA HIS A 29 -8.53 1.25 -3.78
C HIS A 29 -8.59 2.70 -3.30
N MET A 30 -7.70 3.54 -3.77
CA MET A 30 -7.68 4.96 -3.40
C MET A 30 -8.94 5.68 -3.86
N LYS A 31 -9.43 5.37 -5.05
CA LYS A 31 -10.66 5.96 -5.57
C LYS A 31 -11.86 5.60 -4.70
N ASN A 32 -11.94 4.35 -4.26
CA ASN A 32 -13.04 3.89 -3.43
C ASN A 32 -12.94 4.40 -1.99
N PHE A 33 -11.74 4.68 -1.52
CA PHE A 33 -11.49 5.18 -0.18
C PHE A 33 -11.78 6.67 -0.07
N THR A 34 -11.27 7.46 -1.02
CA THR A 34 -11.36 8.92 -0.99
C THR A 34 -12.81 9.39 -1.04
N GLY A 35 -13.19 10.20 -0.06
CA GLY A 35 -14.55 10.71 0.05
C GLY A 35 -15.55 9.72 0.63
N SER A 36 -15.11 8.52 1.02
CA SER A 36 -15.98 7.52 1.61
C SER A 36 -16.12 7.72 3.12
N ASN A 37 -17.07 7.01 3.73
CA ASN A 37 -17.21 6.99 5.17
C ASN A 37 -15.98 6.38 5.85
N TRP A 38 -15.30 5.48 5.17
CA TRP A 38 -14.08 4.86 5.68
C TRP A 38 -12.94 5.86 5.81
N GLU A 39 -12.83 6.77 4.86
CA GLU A 39 -11.84 7.84 4.98
C GLU A 39 -12.13 8.72 6.17
N ALA A 40 -13.40 9.09 6.38
CA ALA A 40 -13.79 9.91 7.51
C ALA A 40 -13.46 9.23 8.85
N GLU A 41 -13.77 7.95 8.98
CA GLU A 41 -13.45 7.17 10.17
C GLU A 41 -11.94 7.04 10.37
N PHE A 42 -11.20 6.84 9.29
CA PHE A 42 -9.74 6.74 9.34
C PHE A 42 -9.12 8.03 9.86
N VAL A 43 -9.53 9.17 9.32
CA VAL A 43 -9.01 10.47 9.72
C VAL A 43 -9.37 10.79 11.17
N GLU A 44 -10.53 10.36 11.62
CA GLU A 44 -10.96 10.57 12.99
C GLU A 44 -10.12 9.77 13.99
N ASN A 45 -9.72 8.55 13.63
CA ASN A 45 -9.06 7.63 14.53
C ASN A 45 -7.55 7.57 14.40
N PHE A 46 -7.00 7.99 13.28
CA PHE A 46 -5.55 7.85 12.99
C PHE A 46 -4.96 9.16 12.50
N SER A 47 -3.72 9.38 12.85
CA SER A 47 -2.93 10.43 12.23
C SER A 47 -1.72 9.77 11.57
N ILE A 48 -1.48 10.10 10.31
CA ILE A 48 -0.39 9.50 9.55
C ILE A 48 0.92 10.13 10.00
N LYS A 49 1.82 9.29 10.52
CA LYS A 49 3.15 9.74 10.93
C LYS A 49 4.16 9.61 9.80
N SER A 50 4.03 8.55 9.01
CA SER A 50 4.85 8.35 7.83
C SER A 50 4.15 7.39 6.90
N ALA A 51 4.47 7.50 5.62
CA ALA A 51 3.97 6.57 4.62
C ALA A 51 5.01 6.47 3.51
N SER A 52 5.17 5.29 2.95
CA SER A 52 6.08 5.04 1.83
C SER A 52 5.39 4.16 0.81
N ILE A 53 5.64 4.43 -0.45
CA ILE A 53 5.13 3.62 -1.55
C ILE A 53 6.32 2.90 -2.17
N LEU A 54 6.26 1.57 -2.15
CA LEU A 54 7.35 0.72 -2.60
C LEU A 54 7.01 0.12 -3.95
N GLY A 55 8.01 0.01 -4.82
CA GLY A 55 7.85 -0.55 -6.14
C GLY A 55 7.73 0.53 -7.22
N LYS A 56 7.25 0.14 -8.39
CA LYS A 56 7.20 1.03 -9.56
C LYS A 56 5.87 1.76 -9.64
N ALA A 57 5.72 2.79 -8.82
CA ALA A 57 4.54 3.62 -8.88
C ALA A 57 4.55 4.49 -10.15
N ASN A 58 3.46 4.44 -10.92
CA ASN A 58 3.32 5.30 -12.09
C ASN A 58 2.89 6.72 -11.68
N SER A 59 2.86 7.64 -12.64
CA SER A 59 2.54 9.04 -12.35
C SER A 59 1.13 9.23 -11.80
N LYS A 60 0.18 8.42 -12.24
CA LYS A 60 -1.19 8.49 -11.73
C LYS A 60 -1.26 8.11 -10.27
N LEU A 61 -0.57 7.04 -9.88
CA LEU A 61 -0.53 6.59 -8.49
C LEU A 61 0.20 7.62 -7.62
N LYS A 62 1.34 8.14 -8.10
CA LYS A 62 2.07 9.17 -7.37
C LYS A 62 1.20 10.39 -7.10
N LYS A 63 0.44 10.82 -8.10
CA LYS A 63 -0.45 11.97 -7.95
C LYS A 63 -1.56 11.68 -6.93
N ALA A 64 -2.16 10.50 -7.00
CA ALA A 64 -3.21 10.12 -6.07
C ALA A 64 -2.72 10.05 -4.62
N MET A 65 -1.45 9.71 -4.43
CA MET A 65 -0.85 9.57 -3.11
C MET A 65 -0.25 10.85 -2.53
N GLU A 66 -0.15 11.90 -3.34
CA GLU A 66 0.44 13.18 -2.87
C GLU A 66 -0.11 13.69 -1.55
N PRO A 67 -1.42 13.60 -1.25
CA PRO A 67 -1.94 14.05 0.03
C PRO A 67 -1.38 13.29 1.23
N TYR A 68 -0.82 12.10 1.01
CA TYR A 68 -0.37 11.22 2.08
C TYR A 68 1.14 11.10 2.14
N THR A 69 1.82 11.07 1.01
CA THR A 69 3.27 10.90 0.98
C THR A 69 3.86 11.30 -0.36
N THR A 70 5.13 11.72 -0.31
CA THR A 70 5.98 11.88 -1.50
C THR A 70 7.16 10.92 -1.45
N ASP A 71 7.15 9.97 -0.53
CA ASP A 71 8.21 8.99 -0.37
C ASP A 71 7.93 7.77 -1.23
N PHE A 72 8.48 7.78 -2.44
CA PHE A 72 8.33 6.70 -3.41
C PHE A 72 9.69 6.01 -3.60
N ARG A 73 9.71 4.70 -3.38
CA ARG A 73 10.96 3.91 -3.44
C ARG A 73 10.83 2.79 -4.45
N SER A 74 11.58 2.88 -5.53
CA SER A 74 11.66 1.80 -6.53
C SER A 74 12.46 0.63 -5.99
N ASP A 75 12.20 -0.56 -6.53
CA ASP A 75 12.96 -1.75 -6.18
C ASP A 75 14.41 -1.58 -6.58
N LEU A 76 15.32 -1.91 -5.68
CA LEU A 76 16.74 -1.88 -5.94
C LEU A 76 17.33 -3.28 -5.94
N LEU A 77 17.14 -4.02 -4.85
CA LEU A 77 17.64 -5.37 -4.67
C LEU A 77 16.60 -6.19 -3.91
N GLY A 78 16.68 -7.50 -4.08
CA GLY A 78 15.83 -8.42 -3.35
C GLY A 78 14.90 -9.17 -4.26
N PHE A 79 14.03 -9.95 -3.63
CA PHE A 79 13.00 -10.70 -4.35
C PHE A 79 11.81 -10.90 -3.44
N ASP A 80 10.68 -11.26 -4.03
CA ASP A 80 9.52 -11.70 -3.29
C ASP A 80 8.90 -12.90 -3.99
N ARG A 81 8.04 -13.60 -3.28
CA ARG A 81 7.34 -14.76 -3.81
C ARG A 81 5.82 -14.59 -3.77
N VAL A 82 5.38 -13.39 -3.53
CA VAL A 82 3.95 -13.10 -3.49
C VAL A 82 3.32 -13.36 -4.86
N ALA A 83 3.97 -12.90 -5.92
CA ALA A 83 3.52 -13.13 -7.28
C ALA A 83 3.53 -14.61 -7.63
N ASP A 84 4.54 -15.35 -7.18
CA ASP A 84 4.64 -16.79 -7.40
C ASP A 84 3.48 -17.53 -6.76
N GLN A 85 2.99 -17.05 -5.64
CA GLN A 85 1.84 -17.63 -4.96
C GLN A 85 0.53 -17.28 -5.63
N LEU A 86 0.47 -16.13 -6.29
CA LEU A 86 -0.72 -15.66 -6.95
C LEU A 86 -0.88 -16.24 -8.36
N SER A 87 0.22 -16.66 -8.97
CA SER A 87 0.23 -17.16 -10.34
C SER A 87 1.15 -18.36 -10.44
N LYS A 88 0.61 -19.50 -10.83
CA LYS A 88 1.38 -20.75 -10.90
C LYS A 88 2.48 -20.72 -11.96
N GLU A 89 2.28 -20.01 -13.04
CA GLU A 89 3.31 -19.90 -14.07
C GLU A 89 4.54 -19.15 -13.57
N ILE A 90 4.37 -18.29 -12.57
CA ILE A 90 5.47 -17.55 -11.98
C ILE A 90 6.33 -18.45 -11.10
N ILE A 91 5.73 -19.48 -10.51
CA ILE A 91 6.44 -20.42 -9.65
C ILE A 91 7.60 -21.08 -10.41
N ASN A 92 7.49 -21.17 -11.69
CA ASN A 92 8.52 -21.78 -12.52
C ASN A 92 9.71 -20.87 -12.79
N ILE A 93 9.65 -19.67 -12.33
CA ILE A 93 10.77 -18.75 -12.43
C ILE A 93 11.80 -19.15 -11.39
N LYS A 94 12.84 -19.71 -11.85
CA LYS A 94 13.84 -20.25 -10.93
C LYS A 94 15.17 -19.57 -11.09
#